data_7b25d11ca6b8f0d62ef4b73d192d9624
#
_entry.id   7b25d11ca6b8f0d62ef4b73d192d9624
#
_cell.length_a   1.000
_cell.length_b   1.000
_cell.length_c   1.000
_cell.angle_alpha   90.00
_cell.angle_beta   90.00
_cell.angle_gamma   90.00
#
_symmetry.space_group_name_H-M   'P 1'
#
loop_
_entity.id
_entity.type
_entity.pdbx_description
1 polymer ?
#
loop_
_entity_poly.entity_id
_entity_poly.type
_entity_poly.pdbx_seq_one_letter_code
_entity_poly.pdbx_strand_id
1 'polypeptide(L)'
;MVLVERARGLRDHPGEISFPGGGWEPDDTSPVDTALREAAEETGVDPTKIAALLVLPRLFIRASGFDVTAIIGYWHRPGPLTPTDPAETQRVFSIALHELAQPNRWQDYTVPGWHGPSTHLEHGALLWGYTAEVLLFISRNI
;
A
#
# COMPACT_ATOMS: atom_id res chain seq x y z
N MET A 1 -8.21 -5.13 0.37
CA MET A 1 -6.78 -4.75 0.28
C MET A 1 -6.34 -4.17 1.62
N VAL A 2 -5.15 -4.55 2.09
CA VAL A 2 -4.57 -3.97 3.32
C VAL A 2 -3.76 -2.73 2.95
N LEU A 3 -3.94 -1.67 3.72
CA LEU A 3 -3.28 -0.37 3.55
C LEU A 3 -2.76 0.12 4.90
N VAL A 4 -1.73 0.95 4.83
CA VAL A 4 -1.15 1.65 5.98
C VAL A 4 -1.29 3.17 5.80
N GLU A 5 -1.53 3.87 6.89
CA GLU A 5 -1.41 5.33 6.99
C GLU A 5 -0.12 5.65 7.73
N ARG A 6 0.79 6.34 7.08
CA ARG A 6 2.07 6.75 7.66
C ARG A 6 1.86 7.72 8.81
N ALA A 7 2.71 7.64 9.82
CA ALA A 7 2.63 8.55 10.96
C ALA A 7 2.86 10.01 10.51
N ARG A 8 2.08 10.93 11.07
CA ARG A 8 2.14 12.36 10.74
C ARG A 8 3.41 13.06 11.21
N GLY A 9 4.14 12.44 12.14
CA GLY A 9 5.41 12.95 12.63
C GLY A 9 6.63 12.60 11.77
N LEU A 10 6.45 11.83 10.71
CA LEU A 10 7.54 11.46 9.80
C LEU A 10 8.00 12.66 8.98
N ARG A 11 9.29 12.66 8.63
CA ARG A 11 9.89 13.65 7.74
C ARG A 11 9.41 13.51 6.30
N ASP A 12 9.32 12.26 5.83
CA ASP A 12 8.97 11.93 4.46
C ASP A 12 7.57 11.31 4.40
N HIS A 13 6.74 11.85 3.52
CA HIS A 13 5.39 11.36 3.26
C HIS A 13 4.47 11.21 4.49
N PRO A 14 4.40 12.22 5.40
CA PRO A 14 3.59 12.14 6.62
C PRO A 14 2.09 12.02 6.29
N GLY A 15 1.41 11.06 6.90
CA GLY A 15 -0.04 10.85 6.75
C GLY A 15 -0.46 10.26 5.40
N GLU A 16 0.46 9.91 4.52
CA GLU A 16 0.13 9.28 3.24
C GLU A 16 -0.35 7.84 3.43
N ILE A 17 -1.25 7.44 2.53
CA ILE A 17 -1.76 6.06 2.45
C ILE A 17 -0.91 5.30 1.44
N SER A 18 -0.43 4.13 1.85
CA SER A 18 0.34 3.23 1.00
C SER A 18 -0.02 1.77 1.21
N PHE A 19 0.44 0.92 0.29
CA PHE A 19 0.57 -0.51 0.58
C PHE A 19 1.65 -0.71 1.64
N PRO A 20 1.57 -1.77 2.46
CA PRO A 20 2.70 -2.18 3.27
C PRO A 20 3.90 -2.46 2.37
N GLY A 21 5.08 -1.99 2.77
CA GLY A 21 6.29 -2.23 2.00
C GLY A 21 7.44 -1.32 2.36
N GLY A 22 8.63 -1.72 2.01
CA GLY A 22 9.87 -0.99 2.27
C GLY A 22 11.06 -1.52 1.50
N GLY A 23 12.24 -1.29 2.03
CA GLY A 23 13.50 -1.59 1.38
C GLY A 23 13.99 -3.02 1.58
N TRP A 24 14.84 -3.44 0.67
CA TRP A 24 15.57 -4.69 0.76
C TRP A 24 16.50 -4.70 1.97
N GLU A 25 16.53 -5.81 2.69
CA GLU A 25 17.48 -6.10 3.77
C GLU A 25 18.39 -7.26 3.44
N PRO A 26 19.57 -7.38 4.11
CA PRO A 26 20.56 -8.42 3.77
C PRO A 26 20.07 -9.86 3.86
N ASP A 27 19.08 -10.11 4.74
CA ASP A 27 18.49 -11.43 4.94
C ASP A 27 17.35 -11.74 3.96
N ASP A 28 16.87 -10.77 3.19
CA ASP A 28 15.87 -10.98 2.16
C ASP A 28 16.49 -11.74 0.97
N THR A 29 15.86 -12.79 0.51
CA THR A 29 16.34 -13.60 -0.63
C THR A 29 15.61 -13.30 -1.92
N SER A 30 14.46 -12.61 -1.84
CA SER A 30 13.59 -12.25 -2.96
C SER A 30 12.75 -11.02 -2.67
N PRO A 31 12.21 -10.33 -3.69
CA PRO A 31 11.22 -9.27 -3.49
C PRO A 31 9.97 -9.73 -2.72
N VAL A 32 9.63 -11.01 -2.79
CA VAL A 32 8.53 -11.60 -2.02
C VAL A 32 8.87 -11.62 -0.54
N ASP A 33 10.10 -11.99 -0.17
CA ASP A 33 10.55 -12.00 1.24
C ASP A 33 10.51 -10.59 1.82
N THR A 34 11.04 -9.60 1.08
CA THR A 34 10.95 -8.19 1.47
C THR A 34 9.50 -7.77 1.72
N ALA A 35 8.60 -8.04 0.78
CA ALA A 35 7.21 -7.64 0.88
C ALA A 35 6.48 -8.31 2.05
N LEU A 36 6.74 -9.58 2.31
CA LEU A 36 6.15 -10.33 3.44
C LEU A 36 6.70 -9.87 4.79
N ARG A 37 8.01 -9.61 4.88
CA ARG A 37 8.65 -9.06 6.09
C ARG A 37 8.07 -7.69 6.43
N GLU A 38 8.07 -6.77 5.47
CA GLU A 38 7.54 -5.42 5.66
C GLU A 38 6.05 -5.42 6.02
N ALA A 39 5.24 -6.27 5.36
CA ALA A 39 3.84 -6.42 5.72
C ALA A 39 3.67 -6.88 7.17
N ALA A 40 4.48 -7.82 7.65
CA ALA A 40 4.44 -8.26 9.03
C ALA A 40 4.88 -7.16 10.01
N GLU A 41 5.94 -6.44 9.68
CA GLU A 41 6.50 -5.36 10.52
C GLU A 41 5.54 -4.16 10.63
N GLU A 42 4.91 -3.76 9.54
CA GLU A 42 4.02 -2.58 9.55
C GLU A 42 2.60 -2.89 10.01
N THR A 43 2.09 -4.10 9.78
CA THR A 43 0.66 -4.41 9.95
C THR A 43 0.35 -5.50 10.96
N GLY A 44 1.35 -6.20 11.46
CA GLY A 44 1.17 -7.33 12.38
C GLY A 44 0.59 -8.58 11.73
N VAL A 45 0.49 -8.66 10.40
CA VAL A 45 0.03 -9.88 9.71
C VAL A 45 1.02 -11.02 9.90
N ASP A 46 0.50 -12.23 9.99
CA ASP A 46 1.31 -13.44 9.97
C ASP A 46 1.67 -13.78 8.51
N PRO A 47 2.95 -13.63 8.09
CA PRO A 47 3.34 -13.85 6.70
C PRO A 47 3.14 -15.28 6.23
N THR A 48 3.10 -16.26 7.16
CA THR A 48 2.84 -17.68 6.83
C THR A 48 1.41 -17.93 6.35
N LYS A 49 0.51 -16.96 6.55
CA LYS A 49 -0.88 -16.99 6.10
C LYS A 49 -1.13 -16.25 4.80
N ILE A 50 -0.04 -15.78 4.16
CA ILE A 50 -0.11 -15.05 2.89
C ILE A 50 0.56 -15.90 1.80
N ALA A 51 -0.18 -16.20 0.75
CA ALA A 51 0.36 -16.81 -0.45
C ALA A 51 0.67 -15.72 -1.48
N ALA A 52 1.93 -15.56 -1.86
CA ALA A 52 2.31 -14.69 -2.97
C ALA A 52 1.78 -15.30 -4.28
N LEU A 53 0.93 -14.53 -4.99
CA LEU A 53 0.28 -14.99 -6.22
C LEU A 53 0.96 -14.45 -7.46
N LEU A 54 1.45 -13.21 -7.42
CA LEU A 54 2.00 -12.54 -8.58
C LEU A 54 3.06 -11.52 -8.15
N VAL A 55 4.16 -11.51 -8.88
CA VAL A 55 5.22 -10.50 -8.82
C VAL A 55 5.08 -9.61 -10.05
N LEU A 56 4.76 -8.34 -9.86
CA LEU A 56 4.63 -7.39 -10.95
C LEU A 56 6.00 -6.92 -11.44
N PRO A 57 6.11 -6.48 -12.70
CA PRO A 57 7.35 -5.89 -13.20
C PRO A 57 7.78 -4.69 -12.34
N ARG A 58 9.10 -4.55 -12.18
CA ARG A 58 9.70 -3.40 -11.49
C ARG A 58 9.37 -2.10 -12.22
N LEU A 59 8.91 -1.11 -11.46
CA LEU A 59 8.55 0.21 -11.94
C LEU A 59 9.36 1.29 -11.21
N PHE A 60 10.00 2.18 -11.95
CA PHE A 60 10.64 3.36 -11.37
C PHE A 60 9.63 4.46 -11.09
N ILE A 61 9.48 4.86 -9.84
CA ILE A 61 8.59 5.93 -9.41
C ILE A 61 9.37 7.25 -9.34
N ARG A 62 9.19 8.10 -10.33
CA ARG A 62 9.91 9.38 -10.43
C ARG A 62 9.77 10.28 -9.21
N ALA A 63 8.57 10.31 -8.61
CA ALA A 63 8.25 11.17 -7.48
C ALA A 63 9.05 10.82 -6.21
N SER A 64 9.32 9.53 -5.98
CA SER A 64 10.09 9.06 -4.83
C SER A 64 11.53 8.69 -5.18
N GLY A 65 11.86 8.50 -6.46
CA GLY A 65 13.15 8.00 -6.90
C GLY A 65 13.37 6.50 -6.65
N PHE A 66 12.34 5.75 -6.28
CA PHE A 66 12.43 4.34 -5.98
C PHE A 66 12.08 3.44 -7.16
N ASP A 67 12.80 2.31 -7.26
CA ASP A 67 12.37 1.15 -8.02
C ASP A 67 11.44 0.30 -7.16
N VAL A 68 10.19 0.16 -7.58
CA VAL A 68 9.15 -0.57 -6.84
C VAL A 68 8.80 -1.86 -7.56
N THR A 69 8.80 -2.97 -6.83
CA THR A 69 8.25 -4.26 -7.27
C THR A 69 7.02 -4.56 -6.41
N ALA A 70 5.84 -4.49 -6.99
CA ALA A 70 4.62 -4.83 -6.27
C ALA A 70 4.38 -6.34 -6.26
N ILE A 71 4.00 -6.87 -5.10
CA ILE A 71 3.67 -8.27 -4.88
C ILE A 71 2.17 -8.36 -4.59
N ILE A 72 1.46 -9.17 -5.35
CA ILE A 72 0.06 -9.50 -5.05
C ILE A 72 0.03 -10.76 -4.20
N GLY A 73 -0.41 -10.63 -2.96
CA GLY A 73 -0.57 -11.72 -2.03
C GLY A 73 -2.03 -12.01 -1.70
N TYR A 74 -2.36 -13.28 -1.52
CA TYR A 74 -3.65 -13.73 -1.02
C TYR A 74 -3.53 -14.12 0.46
N TRP A 75 -4.21 -13.37 1.32
CA TRP A 75 -4.26 -13.64 2.75
C TRP A 75 -5.38 -14.63 3.05
N HIS A 76 -5.05 -15.92 3.06
CA HIS A 76 -6.01 -17.02 3.16
C HIS A 76 -6.62 -17.21 4.55
N ARG A 77 -6.00 -16.65 5.59
CA ARG A 77 -6.52 -16.68 6.97
C ARG A 77 -6.39 -15.28 7.60
N PRO A 78 -7.31 -14.36 7.26
CA PRO A 78 -7.30 -13.02 7.83
C PRO A 78 -7.35 -13.04 9.36
N GLY A 79 -6.59 -12.14 9.96
CA GLY A 79 -6.50 -11.93 11.40
C GLY A 79 -6.52 -10.43 11.73
N PRO A 80 -6.23 -10.05 12.97
CA PRO A 80 -6.20 -8.64 13.35
C PRO A 80 -5.09 -7.89 12.62
N LEU A 81 -5.36 -6.63 12.32
CA LEU A 81 -4.41 -5.66 11.78
C LEU A 81 -4.05 -4.68 12.90
N THR A 82 -2.77 -4.51 13.17
CA THR A 82 -2.31 -3.63 14.24
C THR A 82 -1.00 -2.95 13.82
N PRO A 83 -0.89 -1.62 13.91
CA PRO A 83 0.38 -0.93 13.73
C PRO A 83 1.39 -1.48 14.74
N THR A 84 2.52 -1.95 14.27
CA THR A 84 3.56 -2.52 15.14
C THR A 84 4.45 -1.43 15.72
N ASP A 85 4.72 -0.39 14.93
CA ASP A 85 5.41 0.82 15.38
C ASP A 85 4.54 2.06 15.08
N PRO A 86 3.88 2.64 16.11
CA PRO A 86 3.08 3.85 15.94
C PRO A 86 3.89 5.09 15.54
N ALA A 87 5.22 5.07 15.68
CA ALA A 87 6.08 6.16 15.23
C ALA A 87 6.23 6.17 13.69
N GLU A 88 6.05 5.03 13.05
CA GLU A 88 6.12 4.88 11.59
C GLU A 88 4.74 4.74 10.96
N THR A 89 3.86 3.94 11.54
CA THR A 89 2.53 3.64 11.03
C THR A 89 1.46 4.08 12.02
N GLN A 90 0.69 5.08 11.66
CA GLN A 90 -0.40 5.60 12.50
C GLN A 90 -1.61 4.68 12.51
N ARG A 91 -1.92 4.06 11.37
CA ARG A 91 -3.09 3.21 11.20
C ARG A 91 -2.84 2.11 10.19
N VAL A 92 -3.42 0.95 10.45
CA VAL A 92 -3.52 -0.16 9.49
C VAL A 92 -5.00 -0.49 9.31
N PHE A 93 -5.43 -0.68 8.08
CA PHE A 93 -6.82 -0.97 7.77
C PHE A 93 -6.96 -1.76 6.46
N SER A 94 -8.13 -2.33 6.24
CA SER A 94 -8.48 -2.94 4.97
C SER A 94 -9.58 -2.17 4.27
N ILE A 95 -9.54 -2.15 2.94
CA ILE A 95 -10.60 -1.62 2.09
C ILE A 95 -11.08 -2.69 1.13
N ALA A 96 -12.39 -2.76 0.94
CA ALA A 96 -12.98 -3.70 0.00
C ALA A 96 -12.82 -3.18 -1.44
N LEU A 97 -12.38 -4.05 -2.35
CA LEU A 97 -12.15 -3.63 -3.75
C LEU A 97 -13.42 -3.15 -4.44
N HIS A 98 -14.59 -3.73 -4.13
CA HIS A 98 -15.85 -3.29 -4.73
C HIS A 98 -16.24 -1.86 -4.35
N GLU A 99 -15.79 -1.37 -3.19
CA GLU A 99 -15.99 0.03 -2.80
C GLU A 99 -15.18 0.97 -3.70
N LEU A 100 -13.97 0.55 -4.09
CA LEU A 100 -13.11 1.31 -4.99
C LEU A 100 -13.55 1.23 -6.45
N ALA A 101 -14.33 0.23 -6.82
CA ALA A 101 -14.81 0.05 -8.19
C ALA A 101 -15.95 1.01 -8.57
N GLN A 102 -16.50 1.78 -7.63
CA GLN A 102 -17.61 2.70 -7.90
C GLN A 102 -17.13 3.89 -8.77
N PRO A 103 -17.82 4.16 -9.91
CA PRO A 103 -17.33 5.14 -10.91
C PRO A 103 -17.16 6.56 -10.36
N ASN A 104 -18.04 6.97 -9.44
CA ASN A 104 -18.06 8.35 -8.92
C ASN A 104 -17.16 8.56 -7.70
N ARG A 105 -16.39 7.56 -7.31
CA ARG A 105 -15.52 7.65 -6.13
C ARG A 105 -14.22 8.39 -6.43
N TRP A 106 -13.73 8.30 -7.67
CA TRP A 106 -12.43 8.80 -8.07
C TRP A 106 -12.52 10.21 -8.67
N GLN A 107 -11.56 11.05 -8.30
CA GLN A 107 -11.40 12.41 -8.78
C GLN A 107 -9.97 12.63 -9.27
N ASP A 108 -9.79 13.58 -10.18
CA ASP A 108 -8.45 14.00 -10.56
C ASP A 108 -7.82 14.86 -9.46
N TYR A 109 -6.55 14.60 -9.20
CA TYR A 109 -5.75 15.33 -8.22
C TYR A 109 -4.40 15.71 -8.81
N THR A 110 -3.97 16.94 -8.55
CA THR A 110 -2.72 17.48 -9.08
C THR A 110 -1.90 18.10 -7.97
N VAL A 111 -0.63 17.71 -7.92
CA VAL A 111 0.42 18.35 -7.11
C VAL A 111 1.62 18.62 -8.00
N PRO A 112 2.57 19.48 -7.60
CA PRO A 112 3.78 19.71 -8.38
C PRO A 112 4.48 18.38 -8.75
N GLY A 113 4.63 18.13 -10.06
CA GLY A 113 5.29 16.95 -10.59
C GLY A 113 4.45 15.68 -10.68
N TRP A 114 3.17 15.71 -10.28
CA TRP A 114 2.29 14.55 -10.41
C TRP A 114 0.82 14.96 -10.65
N HIS A 115 0.15 14.18 -11.51
CA HIS A 115 -1.29 14.28 -11.77
C HIS A 115 -1.87 12.87 -11.93
N GLY A 116 -2.99 12.59 -11.28
CA GLY A 116 -3.61 11.28 -11.37
C GLY A 116 -4.86 11.12 -10.50
N PRO A 117 -5.34 9.88 -10.31
CA PRO A 117 -6.56 9.60 -9.57
C PRO A 117 -6.36 9.79 -8.07
N SER A 118 -7.41 10.25 -7.41
CA SER A 118 -7.50 10.31 -5.95
C SER A 118 -8.89 9.95 -5.45
N THR A 119 -8.99 9.58 -4.20
CA THR A 119 -10.27 9.41 -3.49
C THR A 119 -10.08 9.65 -1.99
N HIS A 120 -11.11 10.16 -1.34
CA HIS A 120 -11.14 10.22 0.12
C HIS A 120 -11.64 8.90 0.70
N LEU A 121 -10.95 8.44 1.74
CA LEU A 121 -11.36 7.29 2.52
C LEU A 121 -12.37 7.71 3.60
N GLU A 122 -13.12 6.76 4.17
CA GLU A 122 -14.17 7.06 5.17
C GLU A 122 -13.67 7.88 6.36
N HIS A 123 -12.42 7.68 6.78
CA HIS A 123 -11.80 8.43 7.87
C HIS A 123 -11.17 9.77 7.44
N GLY A 124 -11.43 10.22 6.21
CA GLY A 124 -11.02 11.51 5.67
C GLY A 124 -9.61 11.57 5.07
N ALA A 125 -8.82 10.51 5.15
CA ALA A 125 -7.51 10.47 4.53
C ALA A 125 -7.63 10.48 3.00
N LEU A 126 -6.73 11.22 2.33
CA LEU A 126 -6.66 11.27 0.88
C LEU A 126 -5.77 10.12 0.37
N LEU A 127 -6.36 9.25 -0.44
CA LEU A 127 -5.65 8.24 -1.20
C LEU A 127 -5.32 8.82 -2.58
N TRP A 128 -4.04 8.86 -2.94
CA TRP A 128 -3.51 9.40 -4.19
C TRP A 128 -2.18 8.74 -4.58
N GLY A 129 -1.54 9.18 -5.65
CA GLY A 129 -0.23 8.69 -6.07
C GLY A 129 -0.26 7.26 -6.60
N TYR A 130 0.89 6.61 -6.59
CA TYR A 130 1.07 5.24 -7.07
C TYR A 130 0.06 4.24 -6.46
N THR A 131 -0.20 4.36 -5.17
CA THR A 131 -1.16 3.48 -4.48
C THR A 131 -2.57 3.62 -5.06
N ALA A 132 -3.00 4.85 -5.34
CA ALA A 132 -4.30 5.12 -5.96
C ALA A 132 -4.38 4.58 -7.40
N GLU A 133 -3.33 4.75 -8.19
CA GLU A 133 -3.26 4.22 -9.56
C GLU A 133 -3.38 2.70 -9.60
N VAL A 134 -2.63 2.01 -8.73
CA VAL A 134 -2.67 0.54 -8.64
C VAL A 134 -4.04 0.06 -8.16
N LEU A 135 -4.62 0.69 -7.13
CA LEU A 135 -5.94 0.30 -6.63
C LEU A 135 -7.05 0.54 -7.64
N LEU A 136 -7.01 1.67 -8.35
CA LEU A 136 -7.96 1.95 -9.43
C LEU A 136 -7.85 0.92 -10.55
N PHE A 137 -6.62 0.60 -10.98
CA PHE A 137 -6.40 -0.43 -12.00
C PHE A 137 -6.95 -1.79 -11.56
N ILE A 138 -6.61 -2.25 -10.35
CA ILE A 138 -7.08 -3.53 -9.82
C ILE A 138 -8.60 -3.54 -9.72
N SER A 139 -9.22 -2.50 -9.15
CA SER A 139 -10.66 -2.44 -8.93
C SER A 139 -11.49 -2.46 -10.21
N ARG A 140 -10.92 -2.01 -11.34
CA ARG A 140 -11.57 -2.01 -12.65
C ARG A 140 -11.39 -3.30 -13.45
N ASN A 141 -10.45 -4.15 -13.04
CA ASN A 141 -10.07 -5.36 -13.80
C ASN A 141 -10.32 -6.67 -13.05
N ILE A 142 -10.98 -6.60 -11.90
CA ILE A 142 -11.38 -7.80 -11.14
C ILE A 142 -12.89 -8.05 -11.26
#